data_238cd2dfe236afc8b7c66e3c19c783f7
#
_entry.id   238cd2dfe236afc8b7c66e3c19c783f7
#
_cell.length_a   1.000
_cell.length_b   1.000
_cell.length_c   1.000
_cell.angle_alpha   90.00
_cell.angle_beta   90.00
_cell.angle_gamma   90.00
#
_symmetry.space_group_name_H-M   'P 1'
#
loop_
_entity.id
_entity.type
_entity.pdbx_description
1 polymer ?
#
loop_
_entity_poly.entity_id
_entity_poly.type
_entity_poly.pdbx_seq_one_letter_code
_entity_poly.pdbx_strand_id
1 'polypeptide(L)'
;MKRKIGILAEKLSHSLSPVIHRYWDNLYETNFIYKKFEIKKELLEKFFNDYRKNNTFSGFNITIPYKEICMSYCDKISSSAKKIGSVNLIYKKNKIIYGDNTDVIGFSKCYNSLKIEKPKTVLVVGAGGAARAVLYFLNKKNIVNIDVFAPSLKRKVGLETCFNFKNFINKSTKLRNKYDLIINASSAGMVGKSSLNRNIINLVKSSKSVIDIVYNPITTSLLKKADLENKKYIGGLK
;
A
#
# COMPACT_ATOMS: atom_id res chain seq x y z
N MET A 1 -0.27 -31.14 10.78
CA MET A 1 0.95 -30.32 10.55
C MET A 1 0.56 -28.85 10.50
N LYS A 2 1.21 -27.95 11.28
CA LYS A 2 0.88 -26.51 11.25
C LYS A 2 1.19 -25.91 9.88
N ARG A 3 0.25 -25.17 9.30
CA ARG A 3 0.48 -24.41 8.06
C ARG A 3 1.51 -23.30 8.32
N LYS A 4 2.45 -23.11 7.42
CA LYS A 4 3.45 -22.05 7.51
C LYS A 4 3.14 -20.98 6.49
N ILE A 5 3.03 -19.74 6.96
CA ILE A 5 2.83 -18.53 6.15
C ILE A 5 3.80 -17.45 6.62
N GLY A 6 3.92 -16.35 5.93
CA GLY A 6 4.84 -15.31 6.35
C GLY A 6 4.69 -13.98 5.66
N ILE A 7 5.64 -13.08 5.93
CA ILE A 7 5.80 -11.81 5.22
C ILE A 7 7.20 -11.73 4.64
N LEU A 8 7.29 -11.31 3.39
CA LEU A 8 8.52 -11.14 2.62
C LEU A 8 8.78 -9.66 2.34
N ALA A 9 9.99 -9.22 2.65
CA ALA A 9 10.51 -7.90 2.31
C ALA A 9 12.05 -7.90 2.35
N GLU A 10 12.66 -6.76 2.04
CA GLU A 10 14.10 -6.58 2.26
C GLU A 10 14.43 -6.38 3.74
N LYS A 11 13.58 -5.60 4.47
CA LYS A 11 13.68 -5.36 5.92
C LYS A 11 12.29 -5.32 6.55
N LEU A 12 12.15 -5.92 7.74
CA LEU A 12 10.87 -6.12 8.44
C LEU A 12 10.92 -5.69 9.92
N SER A 13 11.89 -4.86 10.29
CA SER A 13 12.11 -4.45 11.69
C SER A 13 10.86 -3.90 12.38
N HIS A 14 9.99 -3.18 11.65
CA HIS A 14 8.80 -2.51 12.19
C HIS A 14 7.47 -3.14 11.75
N SER A 15 7.50 -4.34 11.16
CA SER A 15 6.27 -4.99 10.69
C SER A 15 5.43 -5.53 11.85
N LEU A 16 4.18 -5.08 11.93
CA LEU A 16 3.16 -5.57 12.87
C LEU A 16 2.48 -6.86 12.38
N SER A 17 2.73 -7.29 11.14
CA SER A 17 2.06 -8.48 10.57
C SER A 17 2.18 -9.73 11.45
N PRO A 18 3.32 -10.07 12.06
CA PRO A 18 3.39 -11.24 12.93
C PRO A 18 2.49 -11.15 14.16
N VAL A 19 2.34 -9.95 14.74
CA VAL A 19 1.47 -9.72 15.90
C VAL A 19 0.00 -9.86 15.50
N ILE A 20 -0.40 -9.23 14.39
CA ILE A 20 -1.76 -9.27 13.85
C ILE A 20 -2.15 -10.72 13.50
N HIS A 21 -1.28 -11.44 12.78
CA HIS A 21 -1.57 -12.81 12.38
C HIS A 21 -1.58 -13.77 13.56
N ARG A 22 -0.77 -13.57 14.60
CA ARG A 22 -0.85 -14.35 15.84
C ARG A 22 -2.17 -14.11 16.57
N TYR A 23 -2.63 -12.85 16.63
CA TYR A 23 -3.93 -12.52 17.19
C TYR A 23 -5.07 -13.24 16.43
N TRP A 24 -5.04 -13.23 15.11
CA TRP A 24 -6.03 -13.95 14.29
C TRP A 24 -5.93 -15.46 14.43
N ASP A 25 -4.70 -16.02 14.55
CA ASP A 25 -4.53 -17.45 14.80
C ASP A 25 -5.20 -17.89 16.10
N ASN A 26 -5.03 -17.11 17.17
CA ASN A 26 -5.69 -17.36 18.45
C ASN A 26 -7.22 -17.17 18.38
N LEU A 27 -7.68 -16.12 17.67
CA LEU A 27 -9.11 -15.79 17.57
C LEU A 27 -9.90 -16.81 16.74
N TYR A 28 -9.29 -17.33 15.67
CA TYR A 28 -9.95 -18.21 14.71
C TYR A 28 -9.45 -19.65 14.76
N GLU A 29 -8.58 -20.00 15.71
CA GLU A 29 -8.00 -21.34 15.92
C GLU A 29 -7.45 -21.97 14.62
N THR A 30 -6.82 -21.14 13.77
CA THR A 30 -6.41 -21.53 12.42
C THR A 30 -5.16 -22.39 12.37
N ASN A 31 -4.41 -22.45 13.49
CA ASN A 31 -3.24 -23.31 13.70
C ASN A 31 -2.14 -23.17 12.63
N PHE A 32 -1.65 -21.93 12.42
CA PHE A 32 -0.55 -21.64 11.52
C PHE A 32 0.68 -21.05 12.26
N ILE A 33 1.82 -21.03 11.58
CA ILE A 33 3.03 -20.34 12.02
C ILE A 33 3.30 -19.20 11.06
N TYR A 34 3.37 -17.96 11.57
CA TYR A 34 3.70 -16.77 10.78
C TYR A 34 5.16 -16.37 10.96
N LYS A 35 5.93 -16.29 9.86
CA LYS A 35 7.37 -15.98 9.87
C LYS A 35 7.71 -14.72 9.09
N LYS A 36 8.78 -14.04 9.48
CA LYS A 36 9.41 -12.96 8.73
C LYS A 36 10.48 -13.53 7.79
N PHE A 37 10.49 -13.07 6.54
CA PHE A 37 11.51 -13.37 5.53
C PHE A 37 12.14 -12.08 5.05
N GLU A 38 13.33 -11.78 5.57
CA GLU A 38 14.15 -10.65 5.13
C GLU A 38 15.11 -11.17 4.06
N ILE A 39 14.81 -10.90 2.80
CA ILE A 39 15.52 -11.44 1.65
C ILE A 39 16.05 -10.27 0.84
N LYS A 40 17.36 -10.24 0.58
CA LYS A 40 17.97 -9.26 -0.35
C LYS A 40 17.46 -9.49 -1.76
N LYS A 41 17.41 -8.43 -2.57
CA LYS A 41 16.87 -8.47 -3.94
C LYS A 41 17.53 -9.56 -4.80
N GLU A 42 18.84 -9.72 -4.68
CA GLU A 42 19.65 -10.69 -5.44
C GLU A 42 19.29 -12.14 -5.11
N LEU A 43 18.69 -12.39 -3.96
CA LEU A 43 18.32 -13.72 -3.49
C LEU A 43 16.85 -14.08 -3.75
N LEU A 44 16.05 -13.16 -4.29
CA LEU A 44 14.62 -13.40 -4.54
C LEU A 44 14.39 -14.57 -5.50
N GLU A 45 15.14 -14.66 -6.57
CA GLU A 45 15.02 -15.73 -7.55
C GLU A 45 15.26 -17.09 -6.90
N LYS A 46 16.35 -17.24 -6.14
CA LYS A 46 16.65 -18.47 -5.40
C LYS A 46 15.53 -18.80 -4.42
N PHE A 47 15.06 -17.79 -3.65
CA PHE A 47 13.98 -17.97 -2.69
C PHE A 47 12.69 -18.50 -3.35
N PHE A 48 12.27 -17.93 -4.47
CA PHE A 48 11.07 -18.37 -5.18
C PHE A 48 11.24 -19.71 -5.88
N ASN A 49 12.44 -20.03 -6.37
CA ASN A 49 12.76 -21.37 -6.90
C ASN A 49 12.67 -22.43 -5.81
N ASP A 50 13.19 -22.15 -4.61
CA ASP A 50 13.07 -23.06 -3.45
C ASP A 50 11.62 -23.16 -2.97
N TYR A 51 10.88 -22.04 -2.94
CA TYR A 51 9.45 -22.03 -2.61
C TYR A 51 8.63 -22.87 -3.59
N ARG A 52 8.95 -22.84 -4.88
CA ARG A 52 8.28 -23.65 -5.93
C ARG A 52 8.47 -25.14 -5.68
N LYS A 53 9.67 -25.57 -5.33
CA LYS A 53 10.03 -26.99 -5.11
C LYS A 53 9.49 -27.53 -3.77
N ASN A 54 9.45 -26.71 -2.74
CA ASN A 54 9.14 -27.12 -1.38
C ASN A 54 7.70 -26.78 -0.97
N ASN A 55 7.01 -27.68 -0.26
CA ASN A 55 5.67 -27.42 0.29
C ASN A 55 5.70 -26.91 1.73
N THR A 56 6.83 -26.32 2.16
CA THR A 56 7.03 -25.87 3.54
C THR A 56 6.14 -24.68 3.90
N PHE A 57 5.86 -23.79 2.95
CA PHE A 57 5.05 -22.60 3.14
C PHE A 57 3.86 -22.57 2.18
N SER A 58 2.69 -22.17 2.72
CA SER A 58 1.46 -22.01 1.94
C SER A 58 1.41 -20.67 1.18
N GLY A 59 2.04 -19.63 1.73
CA GLY A 59 2.05 -18.31 1.10
C GLY A 59 2.74 -17.24 1.92
N PHE A 60 2.82 -16.05 1.32
CA PHE A 60 3.49 -14.88 1.89
C PHE A 60 2.70 -13.61 1.62
N ASN A 61 2.63 -12.73 2.61
CA ASN A 61 2.40 -11.32 2.34
C ASN A 61 3.67 -10.69 1.76
N ILE A 62 3.53 -9.84 0.77
CA ILE A 62 4.63 -9.11 0.17
C ILE A 62 4.49 -7.63 0.52
N THR A 63 5.58 -7.02 1.01
CA THR A 63 5.59 -5.59 1.31
C THR A 63 6.77 -4.88 0.63
N ILE A 64 6.94 -3.60 0.93
CA ILE A 64 8.01 -2.76 0.37
C ILE A 64 9.39 -3.42 0.57
N PRO A 65 10.25 -3.45 -0.48
CA PRO A 65 10.08 -2.82 -1.79
C PRO A 65 9.57 -3.76 -2.90
N TYR A 66 9.09 -4.96 -2.59
CA TYR A 66 8.99 -6.11 -3.50
C TYR A 66 7.63 -6.32 -4.17
N LYS A 67 6.60 -5.52 -3.85
CA LYS A 67 5.24 -5.72 -4.38
C LYS A 67 5.14 -5.74 -5.92
N GLU A 68 5.98 -4.95 -6.60
CA GLU A 68 6.01 -4.90 -8.06
C GLU A 68 6.88 -6.03 -8.63
N ILE A 69 8.08 -6.22 -8.07
CA ILE A 69 9.06 -7.23 -8.54
C ILE A 69 8.50 -8.65 -8.39
N CYS A 70 7.83 -8.95 -7.29
CA CYS A 70 7.33 -10.30 -7.02
C CYS A 70 6.23 -10.78 -7.98
N MET A 71 5.69 -9.91 -8.83
CA MET A 71 4.80 -10.32 -9.90
C MET A 71 5.46 -11.31 -10.87
N SER A 72 6.75 -11.13 -11.18
CA SER A 72 7.49 -11.98 -12.12
C SER A 72 7.67 -13.42 -11.63
N TYR A 73 7.52 -13.68 -10.35
CA TYR A 73 7.63 -15.01 -9.76
C TYR A 73 6.29 -15.76 -9.67
N CYS A 74 5.18 -15.11 -10.04
CA CYS A 74 3.84 -15.71 -10.03
C CYS A 74 3.51 -16.35 -11.37
N ASP A 75 2.98 -17.57 -11.36
CA ASP A 75 2.48 -18.25 -12.57
C ASP A 75 1.13 -17.68 -13.00
N LYS A 76 0.29 -17.30 -12.02
CA LYS A 76 -1.02 -16.70 -12.24
C LYS A 76 -1.19 -15.47 -11.35
N ILE A 77 -1.68 -14.40 -11.93
CA ILE A 77 -1.93 -13.13 -11.23
C ILE A 77 -3.40 -12.77 -11.42
N SER A 78 -4.07 -12.37 -10.32
CA SER A 78 -5.47 -11.93 -10.40
C SER A 78 -5.65 -10.72 -11.33
N SER A 79 -6.83 -10.57 -11.91
CA SER A 79 -7.14 -9.45 -12.81
C SER A 79 -6.93 -8.09 -12.13
N SER A 80 -7.26 -7.98 -10.85
CA SER A 80 -7.03 -6.77 -10.06
C SER A 80 -5.54 -6.49 -9.89
N ALA A 81 -4.75 -7.47 -9.45
CA ALA A 81 -3.31 -7.30 -9.25
C ALA A 81 -2.55 -6.99 -10.56
N LYS A 82 -2.98 -7.57 -11.70
CA LYS A 82 -2.46 -7.20 -13.03
C LYS A 82 -2.70 -5.72 -13.34
N LYS A 83 -3.93 -5.25 -13.17
CA LYS A 83 -4.29 -3.84 -13.41
C LYS A 83 -3.61 -2.88 -12.44
N ILE A 84 -3.42 -3.29 -11.19
CA ILE A 84 -2.68 -2.53 -10.18
C ILE A 84 -1.19 -2.50 -10.52
N GLY A 85 -0.65 -3.55 -11.13
CA GLY A 85 0.78 -3.70 -11.40
C GLY A 85 1.59 -3.97 -10.13
N SER A 86 0.99 -4.62 -9.12
CA SER A 86 1.68 -5.06 -7.91
C SER A 86 0.92 -6.16 -7.17
N VAL A 87 1.64 -7.03 -6.47
CA VAL A 87 1.09 -8.07 -5.59
C VAL A 87 1.48 -7.80 -4.14
N ASN A 88 0.58 -8.05 -3.19
CA ASN A 88 0.87 -8.03 -1.76
C ASN A 88 0.57 -9.36 -1.07
N LEU A 89 0.04 -10.32 -1.83
CA LEU A 89 -0.24 -11.69 -1.41
C LEU A 89 0.25 -12.66 -2.49
N ILE A 90 1.06 -13.62 -2.08
CA ILE A 90 1.48 -14.75 -2.92
C ILE A 90 1.12 -16.03 -2.16
N TYR A 91 0.49 -16.96 -2.86
CA TYR A 91 0.17 -18.27 -2.31
C TYR A 91 0.35 -19.37 -3.34
N LYS A 92 0.52 -20.61 -2.87
CA LYS A 92 0.69 -21.78 -3.73
C LYS A 92 -0.49 -22.74 -3.59
N LYS A 93 -1.00 -23.17 -4.74
CA LYS A 93 -2.02 -24.22 -4.83
C LYS A 93 -1.65 -25.15 -5.98
N ASN A 94 -1.56 -26.46 -5.72
CA ASN A 94 -1.20 -27.48 -6.74
C ASN A 94 0.09 -27.11 -7.51
N LYS A 95 1.16 -26.74 -6.80
CA LYS A 95 2.46 -26.29 -7.34
C LYS A 95 2.43 -24.98 -8.15
N ILE A 96 1.25 -24.40 -8.42
CA ILE A 96 1.09 -23.12 -9.11
C ILE A 96 1.18 -21.98 -8.09
N ILE A 97 1.99 -20.97 -8.39
CA ILE A 97 2.15 -19.77 -7.59
C ILE A 97 1.18 -18.70 -8.08
N TYR A 98 0.29 -18.27 -7.20
CA TYR A 98 -0.69 -17.21 -7.46
C TYR A 98 -0.26 -15.92 -6.81
N GLY A 99 -0.46 -14.80 -7.51
CA GLY A 99 -0.29 -13.44 -6.99
C GLY A 99 -1.62 -12.69 -6.93
N ASP A 100 -1.85 -11.97 -5.83
CA ASP A 100 -3.03 -11.14 -5.67
C ASP A 100 -2.69 -9.82 -4.96
N ASN A 101 -3.65 -8.87 -4.96
CA ASN A 101 -3.50 -7.60 -4.27
C ASN A 101 -4.73 -7.29 -3.44
N THR A 102 -4.58 -7.38 -2.13
CA THR A 102 -5.62 -7.10 -1.13
C THR A 102 -5.59 -5.65 -0.63
N ASP A 103 -4.56 -4.85 -0.97
CA ASP A 103 -4.47 -3.44 -0.56
C ASP A 103 -5.68 -2.63 -1.05
N VAL A 104 -6.19 -2.94 -2.26
CA VAL A 104 -7.37 -2.28 -2.82
C VAL A 104 -8.63 -2.53 -1.98
N ILE A 105 -8.77 -3.73 -1.43
CA ILE A 105 -9.91 -4.08 -0.57
C ILE A 105 -9.81 -3.31 0.76
N GLY A 106 -8.61 -3.32 1.38
CA GLY A 106 -8.35 -2.56 2.60
C GLY A 106 -8.61 -1.07 2.40
N PHE A 107 -8.05 -0.49 1.35
CA PHE A 107 -8.26 0.93 1.03
C PHE A 107 -9.73 1.26 0.74
N SER A 108 -10.46 0.38 0.05
CA SER A 108 -11.90 0.54 -0.20
C SER A 108 -12.69 0.64 1.10
N LYS A 109 -12.39 -0.22 2.07
CA LYS A 109 -13.04 -0.18 3.41
C LYS A 109 -12.71 1.14 4.12
N CYS A 110 -11.44 1.56 4.15
CA CYS A 110 -11.01 2.83 4.68
C CYS A 110 -11.76 4.02 4.06
N TYR A 111 -11.78 4.10 2.75
CA TYR A 111 -12.44 5.17 2.01
C TYR A 111 -13.94 5.24 2.32
N ASN A 112 -14.62 4.10 2.30
CA ASN A 112 -16.07 4.04 2.54
C ASN A 112 -16.42 4.40 4.00
N SER A 113 -15.58 4.04 4.97
CA SER A 113 -15.81 4.37 6.39
C SER A 113 -15.67 5.86 6.69
N LEU A 114 -15.00 6.64 5.83
CA LEU A 114 -14.89 8.09 5.98
C LEU A 114 -16.22 8.81 5.75
N LYS A 115 -17.19 8.16 5.08
CA LYS A 115 -18.53 8.70 4.79
C LYS A 115 -18.47 10.12 4.22
N ILE A 116 -17.69 10.31 3.18
CA ILE A 116 -17.53 11.59 2.45
C ILE A 116 -18.25 11.53 1.11
N GLU A 117 -18.64 12.70 0.62
CA GLU A 117 -19.08 12.86 -0.77
C GLU A 117 -17.93 12.51 -1.73
N LYS A 118 -18.29 12.17 -2.98
CA LYS A 118 -17.30 11.91 -4.03
C LYS A 118 -16.40 13.14 -4.21
N PRO A 119 -15.08 13.03 -3.94
CA PRO A 119 -14.18 14.17 -4.05
C PRO A 119 -14.00 14.58 -5.52
N LYS A 120 -14.05 15.90 -5.77
CA LYS A 120 -13.80 16.48 -7.10
C LYS A 120 -12.30 16.58 -7.41
N THR A 121 -11.47 16.74 -6.39
CA THR A 121 -10.02 16.88 -6.51
C THR A 121 -9.32 16.04 -5.45
N VAL A 122 -8.34 15.24 -5.85
CA VAL A 122 -7.60 14.33 -4.95
C VAL A 122 -6.10 14.53 -5.09
N LEU A 123 -5.39 14.60 -3.98
CA LEU A 123 -3.94 14.46 -3.93
C LEU A 123 -3.57 13.06 -3.42
N VAL A 124 -2.86 12.29 -4.22
CA VAL A 124 -2.26 11.01 -3.82
C VAL A 124 -0.77 11.22 -3.63
N VAL A 125 -0.26 10.99 -2.42
CA VAL A 125 1.15 11.06 -2.10
C VAL A 125 1.75 9.68 -2.15
N GLY A 126 2.72 9.47 -3.04
CA GLY A 126 3.37 8.20 -3.27
C GLY A 126 3.17 7.67 -4.69
N ALA A 127 4.08 6.79 -5.12
CA ALA A 127 4.08 6.17 -6.46
C ALA A 127 4.46 4.68 -6.40
N GLY A 128 4.43 4.04 -5.21
CA GLY A 128 4.72 2.62 -5.00
C GLY A 128 3.47 1.74 -5.07
N GLY A 129 3.63 0.46 -4.74
CA GLY A 129 2.57 -0.54 -4.82
C GLY A 129 1.27 -0.17 -4.09
N ALA A 130 1.35 0.49 -2.93
CA ALA A 130 0.15 0.97 -2.23
C ALA A 130 -0.55 2.12 -2.96
N ALA A 131 0.23 3.09 -3.49
CA ALA A 131 -0.32 4.18 -4.29
C ALA A 131 -1.01 3.66 -5.57
N ARG A 132 -0.46 2.60 -6.20
CA ARG A 132 -1.10 1.92 -7.33
C ARG A 132 -2.47 1.34 -6.98
N ALA A 133 -2.61 0.70 -5.81
CA ALA A 133 -3.89 0.18 -5.34
C ALA A 133 -4.91 1.31 -5.07
N VAL A 134 -4.45 2.43 -4.51
CA VAL A 134 -5.26 3.65 -4.31
C VAL A 134 -5.73 4.21 -5.65
N LEU A 135 -4.82 4.41 -6.61
CA LEU A 135 -5.15 4.94 -7.93
C LEU A 135 -6.13 4.02 -8.68
N TYR A 136 -5.91 2.71 -8.63
CA TYR A 136 -6.84 1.73 -9.20
C TYR A 136 -8.25 1.86 -8.61
N PHE A 137 -8.36 1.98 -7.27
CA PHE A 137 -9.64 2.18 -6.61
C PHE A 137 -10.31 3.48 -7.04
N LEU A 138 -9.58 4.60 -7.04
CA LEU A 138 -10.10 5.91 -7.43
C LEU A 138 -10.60 5.91 -8.88
N ASN A 139 -9.84 5.32 -9.80
CA ASN A 139 -10.23 5.18 -11.21
C ASN A 139 -11.49 4.31 -11.37
N LYS A 140 -11.63 3.21 -10.60
CA LYS A 140 -12.87 2.41 -10.57
C LYS A 140 -14.09 3.21 -10.09
N LYS A 141 -13.88 4.24 -9.28
CA LYS A 141 -14.92 5.18 -8.83
C LYS A 141 -15.13 6.35 -9.78
N ASN A 142 -14.48 6.34 -10.97
CA ASN A 142 -14.49 7.46 -11.93
C ASN A 142 -14.01 8.77 -11.29
N ILE A 143 -13.02 8.72 -10.41
CA ILE A 143 -12.31 9.86 -9.86
C ILE A 143 -11.00 9.96 -10.64
N VAL A 144 -10.89 10.94 -11.52
CA VAL A 144 -9.74 11.10 -12.43
C VAL A 144 -9.00 12.43 -12.25
N ASN A 145 -9.62 13.41 -11.57
CA ASN A 145 -8.96 14.69 -11.27
C ASN A 145 -8.02 14.53 -10.06
N ILE A 146 -6.99 13.72 -10.26
CA ILE A 146 -6.01 13.29 -9.27
C ILE A 146 -4.68 13.94 -9.60
N ASP A 147 -4.02 14.52 -8.60
CA ASP A 147 -2.62 14.86 -8.66
C ASP A 147 -1.84 13.81 -7.87
N VAL A 148 -0.80 13.25 -8.49
CA VAL A 148 0.09 12.28 -7.84
C VAL A 148 1.39 12.98 -7.47
N PHE A 149 1.72 13.02 -6.19
CA PHE A 149 2.98 13.57 -5.70
C PHE A 149 3.98 12.47 -5.38
N ALA A 150 5.15 12.50 -6.02
CA ALA A 150 6.29 11.68 -5.65
C ALA A 150 7.61 12.45 -5.84
N PRO A 151 8.62 12.25 -4.95
CA PRO A 151 9.89 12.99 -5.05
C PRO A 151 10.67 12.71 -6.34
N SER A 152 10.49 11.53 -6.94
CA SER A 152 11.21 11.06 -8.13
C SER A 152 10.27 10.82 -9.29
N LEU A 153 10.65 11.28 -10.48
CA LEU A 153 9.94 11.05 -11.74
C LEU A 153 10.09 9.61 -12.28
N LYS A 154 11.02 8.82 -11.75
CA LYS A 154 11.32 7.45 -12.23
C LYS A 154 10.09 6.54 -12.35
N ARG A 155 9.05 6.77 -11.54
CA ARG A 155 7.83 5.97 -11.54
C ARG A 155 6.68 6.56 -12.35
N LYS A 156 6.85 7.76 -12.91
CA LYS A 156 5.82 8.49 -13.64
C LYS A 156 5.26 7.65 -14.80
N VAL A 157 6.11 7.25 -15.73
CA VAL A 157 5.71 6.50 -16.93
C VAL A 157 4.93 5.22 -16.55
N GLY A 158 5.43 4.43 -15.60
CA GLY A 158 4.76 3.20 -15.16
C GLY A 158 3.44 3.42 -14.43
N LEU A 159 3.12 4.64 -13.98
CA LEU A 159 1.79 4.98 -13.47
C LEU A 159 0.89 5.49 -14.59
N GLU A 160 1.38 6.33 -15.50
CA GLU A 160 0.63 6.88 -16.63
C GLU A 160 0.12 5.81 -17.60
N THR A 161 0.86 4.71 -17.74
CA THR A 161 0.42 3.54 -18.54
C THR A 161 -0.71 2.74 -17.90
N CYS A 162 -0.89 2.84 -16.58
CA CYS A 162 -1.84 1.99 -15.83
C CYS A 162 -3.06 2.74 -15.32
N PHE A 163 -2.94 4.08 -15.08
CA PHE A 163 -3.95 4.84 -14.35
C PHE A 163 -4.21 6.20 -14.98
N ASN A 164 -5.47 6.63 -14.88
CA ASN A 164 -5.88 7.97 -15.26
C ASN A 164 -5.70 8.92 -14.07
N PHE A 165 -4.83 9.91 -14.22
CA PHE A 165 -4.67 11.04 -13.30
C PHE A 165 -4.27 12.30 -14.06
N LYS A 166 -4.46 13.47 -13.46
CA LYS A 166 -4.29 14.74 -14.17
C LYS A 166 -2.83 15.21 -14.22
N ASN A 167 -2.14 15.18 -13.09
CA ASN A 167 -0.76 15.66 -12.99
C ASN A 167 0.10 14.72 -12.16
N PHE A 168 1.36 14.57 -12.59
CA PHE A 168 2.40 14.00 -11.76
C PHE A 168 3.30 15.13 -11.25
N ILE A 169 3.34 15.29 -9.93
CA ILE A 169 3.99 16.41 -9.24
C ILE A 169 5.22 15.90 -8.50
N ASN A 170 6.34 16.59 -8.66
CA ASN A 170 7.56 16.35 -7.90
C ASN A 170 7.89 17.54 -6.98
N LYS A 171 9.09 17.54 -6.39
CA LYS A 171 9.51 18.60 -5.46
C LYS A 171 9.61 20.00 -6.11
N SER A 172 9.83 20.06 -7.43
CA SER A 172 9.97 21.34 -8.18
C SER A 172 8.65 21.85 -8.73
N THR A 173 7.59 21.05 -8.69
CA THR A 173 6.29 21.41 -9.25
C THR A 173 5.35 21.92 -8.15
N LYS A 174 4.65 23.03 -8.41
CA LYS A 174 3.71 23.62 -7.47
C LYS A 174 2.47 22.75 -7.28
N LEU A 175 2.10 22.48 -6.04
CA LEU A 175 0.83 21.86 -5.67
C LEU A 175 -0.33 22.85 -5.86
N ARG A 176 -1.55 22.35 -6.05
CA ARG A 176 -2.75 23.20 -5.99
C ARG A 176 -2.93 23.73 -4.57
N ASN A 177 -3.62 24.85 -4.46
CA ASN A 177 -3.88 25.47 -3.16
C ASN A 177 -4.96 24.72 -2.34
N LYS A 178 -5.71 23.81 -2.98
CA LYS A 178 -6.84 23.08 -2.36
C LYS A 178 -7.06 21.73 -3.01
N TYR A 179 -7.39 20.73 -2.17
CA TYR A 179 -7.88 19.40 -2.56
C TYR A 179 -9.09 19.04 -1.70
N ASP A 180 -10.05 18.29 -2.24
CA ASP A 180 -11.14 17.75 -1.41
C ASP A 180 -10.64 16.60 -0.54
N LEU A 181 -9.73 15.76 -1.07
CA LEU A 181 -9.18 14.62 -0.36
C LEU A 181 -7.66 14.55 -0.55
N ILE A 182 -6.94 14.40 0.55
CA ILE A 182 -5.49 14.12 0.57
C ILE A 182 -5.28 12.68 1.06
N ILE A 183 -4.53 11.89 0.29
CA ILE A 183 -4.23 10.49 0.61
C ILE A 183 -2.71 10.32 0.68
N ASN A 184 -2.19 10.01 1.85
CA ASN A 184 -0.81 9.54 1.97
C ASN A 184 -0.75 8.03 1.73
N ALA A 185 -0.28 7.62 0.57
CA ALA A 185 -0.03 6.25 0.16
C ALA A 185 1.49 5.96 0.03
N SER A 186 2.31 6.76 0.70
CA SER A 186 3.77 6.60 0.77
C SER A 186 4.21 6.08 2.15
N SER A 187 5.49 5.82 2.30
CA SER A 187 6.08 5.53 3.62
C SER A 187 6.51 6.79 4.38
N ALA A 188 6.28 7.99 3.84
CA ALA A 188 6.63 9.23 4.53
C ALA A 188 5.74 9.42 5.78
N GLY A 189 6.36 9.77 6.89
CA GLY A 189 5.69 9.85 8.19
C GLY A 189 5.68 8.55 9.00
N MET A 190 6.14 7.42 8.42
CA MET A 190 6.33 6.16 9.13
C MET A 190 7.60 6.24 10.01
N VAL A 191 7.59 5.55 11.15
CA VAL A 191 8.79 5.43 12.02
C VAL A 191 9.97 4.90 11.21
N GLY A 192 11.12 5.57 11.33
CA GLY A 192 12.35 5.23 10.59
C GLY A 192 12.35 5.64 9.11
N LYS A 193 11.36 6.41 8.65
CA LYS A 193 11.29 6.98 7.30
C LYS A 193 11.29 8.50 7.33
N SER A 194 11.45 9.13 6.15
CA SER A 194 11.40 10.59 6.03
C SER A 194 10.05 11.15 6.46
N SER A 195 10.06 12.37 6.98
CA SER A 195 8.84 13.11 7.27
C SER A 195 8.07 13.43 5.98
N LEU A 196 6.75 13.57 6.11
CA LEU A 196 5.93 14.05 5.01
C LEU A 196 6.26 15.52 4.71
N ASN A 197 6.20 15.91 3.43
CA ASN A 197 6.46 17.27 2.97
C ASN A 197 5.56 18.29 3.72
N ARG A 198 6.14 19.33 4.30
CA ARG A 198 5.42 20.37 5.06
C ARG A 198 4.33 21.05 4.22
N ASN A 199 4.57 21.31 2.93
CA ASN A 199 3.56 21.91 2.06
C ASN A 199 2.32 21.03 1.94
N ILE A 200 2.47 19.70 1.90
CA ILE A 200 1.34 18.77 1.88
C ILE A 200 0.59 18.78 3.22
N ILE A 201 1.31 18.83 4.33
CA ILE A 201 0.69 18.95 5.68
C ILE A 201 -0.11 20.26 5.78
N ASN A 202 0.43 21.36 5.27
CA ASN A 202 -0.26 22.66 5.29
C ASN A 202 -1.53 22.68 4.44
N LEU A 203 -1.58 21.90 3.36
CA LEU A 203 -2.79 21.77 2.51
C LEU A 203 -3.98 21.14 3.23
N VAL A 204 -3.77 20.45 4.34
CA VAL A 204 -4.85 19.92 5.18
C VAL A 204 -5.83 21.00 5.60
N LYS A 205 -5.35 22.20 5.92
CA LYS A 205 -6.20 23.36 6.29
C LYS A 205 -7.27 23.63 5.23
N SER A 206 -6.93 23.54 3.95
CA SER A 206 -7.84 23.78 2.81
C SER A 206 -8.49 22.52 2.25
N SER A 207 -8.24 21.33 2.84
CA SER A 207 -8.88 20.08 2.42
C SER A 207 -10.19 19.82 3.17
N LYS A 208 -11.01 18.88 2.65
CA LYS A 208 -12.21 18.39 3.36
C LYS A 208 -11.93 17.15 4.18
N SER A 209 -11.02 16.29 3.69
CA SER A 209 -10.75 15.01 4.34
C SER A 209 -9.34 14.49 4.04
N VAL A 210 -8.88 13.58 4.88
CA VAL A 210 -7.53 13.00 4.84
C VAL A 210 -7.58 11.49 5.06
N ILE A 211 -6.81 10.73 4.28
CA ILE A 211 -6.50 9.33 4.52
C ILE A 211 -4.99 9.17 4.64
N ASP A 212 -4.52 8.53 5.69
CA ASP A 212 -3.12 8.15 5.81
C ASP A 212 -3.01 6.63 5.99
N ILE A 213 -2.42 5.92 5.02
CA ILE A 213 -2.26 4.46 5.14
C ILE A 213 -1.12 4.05 6.06
N VAL A 214 -0.32 5.00 6.55
CA VAL A 214 0.69 4.74 7.58
C VAL A 214 -0.02 4.38 8.89
N TYR A 215 0.44 3.29 9.51
CA TYR A 215 -0.12 2.78 10.77
C TYR A 215 0.90 2.77 11.93
N ASN A 216 2.16 3.07 11.65
CA ASN A 216 3.20 3.21 12.66
C ASN A 216 4.03 4.48 12.36
N PRO A 217 3.85 5.57 13.13
CA PRO A 217 3.03 5.70 14.33
C PRO A 217 1.53 5.65 14.02
N ILE A 218 0.70 5.36 15.03
CA ILE A 218 -0.77 5.34 14.91
C ILE A 218 -1.29 6.70 14.47
N THR A 219 -0.72 7.78 15.02
CA THR A 219 -1.08 9.16 14.66
C THR A 219 0.13 9.85 14.02
N THR A 220 0.09 9.99 12.71
CA THR A 220 1.12 10.70 11.93
C THR A 220 0.96 12.21 12.03
N SER A 221 1.98 12.98 11.61
CA SER A 221 1.89 14.44 11.50
C SER A 221 0.73 14.91 10.59
N LEU A 222 0.41 14.14 9.55
CA LEU A 222 -0.71 14.42 8.66
C LEU A 222 -2.05 14.26 9.38
N LEU A 223 -2.23 13.19 10.15
CA LEU A 223 -3.45 12.95 10.93
C LEU A 223 -3.60 13.93 12.10
N LYS A 224 -2.50 14.25 12.79
CA LYS A 224 -2.51 15.32 13.82
C LYS A 224 -2.98 16.65 13.26
N LYS A 225 -2.49 17.01 12.06
CA LYS A 225 -2.93 18.25 11.40
C LYS A 225 -4.40 18.18 11.00
N ALA A 226 -4.88 17.02 10.52
CA ALA A 226 -6.30 16.84 10.18
C ALA A 226 -7.22 17.01 11.40
N ASP A 227 -6.81 16.47 12.53
CA ASP A 227 -7.52 16.61 13.81
C ASP A 227 -7.59 18.07 14.27
N LEU A 228 -6.44 18.76 14.31
CA LEU A 228 -6.35 20.18 14.65
C LEU A 228 -7.19 21.10 13.75
N GLU A 229 -7.40 20.73 12.49
CA GLU A 229 -8.19 21.50 11.53
C GLU A 229 -9.65 20.99 11.43
N ASN A 230 -10.09 20.14 12.36
CA ASN A 230 -11.44 19.54 12.41
C ASN A 230 -11.84 18.89 11.07
N LYS A 231 -10.92 18.18 10.40
CA LYS A 231 -11.19 17.48 9.15
C LYS A 231 -11.64 16.05 9.41
N LYS A 232 -12.46 15.48 8.51
CA LYS A 232 -12.67 14.03 8.50
C LYS A 232 -11.39 13.34 8.14
N TYR A 233 -10.96 12.37 8.93
CA TYR A 233 -9.74 11.62 8.63
C TYR A 233 -9.82 10.16 9.06
N ILE A 234 -8.95 9.33 8.47
CA ILE A 234 -8.78 7.94 8.85
C ILE A 234 -7.31 7.54 8.69
N GLY A 235 -6.81 6.74 9.63
CA GLY A 235 -5.46 6.17 9.62
C GLY A 235 -5.45 4.71 9.18
N GLY A 236 -4.26 4.18 8.95
CA GLY A 236 -4.03 2.85 8.37
C GLY A 236 -4.37 1.64 9.26
N LEU A 237 -4.79 1.84 10.52
CA LEU A 237 -5.20 0.76 11.44
C LEU A 237 -6.71 0.57 11.56
N LYS A 238 -7.52 1.36 10.88
CA LYS A 238 -8.99 1.24 10.96
C LYS A 238 -9.56 0.38 9.85
#